data_cc1b322afadfd026ece5fd62d8d34bd6
#
_entry.id   cc1b322afadfd026ece5fd62d8d34bd6
#
_cell.length_a   1.000
_cell.length_b   1.000
_cell.length_c   1.000
_cell.angle_alpha   90.00
_cell.angle_beta   90.00
_cell.angle_gamma   90.00
#
_symmetry.space_group_name_H-M   'P 1'
#
loop_
_entity.id
_entity.type
_entity.pdbx_description
1 polymer ?
#
loop_
_entity_poly.entity_id
_entity_poly.type
_entity_poly.pdbx_seq_one_letter_code
_entity_poly.pdbx_strand_id
1 'polypeptide(L)'
;MKKKFTFIGAGSLGFTLALARDILSFEAFKDCELHLMDIHEGRLEYAGKAVSRLVEACGSLATVHTTTDRKKALDGADGVLITILQGGVDVWRFDIEIPKKYGVDINVGDTRGPAGVMRFLRTAPVMLEIIRDVERVCPKAIVLNYTNPMAMLCGYLQRMSKVSITGLCHSVQGTAWMLSQWIGADMSDITYTCAGVNHTAFYLDYKVNGEDAYPLIYDKVKNDPAIYNAEPVRNEMFLHFGYYPTESSGHNSEYLPWFRKRKDLIEKYCTHGTNWNPGHYAFILNEYLQAEDTWEERFKDFLTKDDIDLNRGGEYAANIFNAVFGDGEHFVFNGNQLNKGIIANMQPSACVETPVLASPTGLQPIHVGKMPENIATLTDLTARIEEMAVNAVIEGDVSKVLQANLFDPLSAAVLSMAEIKDMTQEMLRKNEAFLGYFKSLEL
;
A
#
# COMPACT_ATOMS: atom_id res chain seq x y z
N MET A 1 27.90 15.84 -1.82
CA MET A 1 27.53 15.22 -3.12
C MET A 1 26.02 15.41 -3.27
N LYS A 2 25.57 15.70 -4.48
CA LYS A 2 24.15 15.78 -4.79
C LYS A 2 23.49 14.45 -4.49
N LYS A 3 22.27 14.48 -3.95
CA LYS A 3 21.49 13.28 -3.69
C LYS A 3 20.77 12.82 -4.94
N LYS A 4 20.72 11.51 -5.15
CA LYS A 4 20.05 10.90 -6.31
C LYS A 4 18.84 10.10 -5.85
N PHE A 5 17.69 10.48 -6.35
CA PHE A 5 16.41 9.78 -6.11
C PHE A 5 15.90 9.16 -7.40
N THR A 6 15.64 7.86 -7.36
CA THR A 6 15.20 7.09 -8.53
C THR A 6 13.76 6.62 -8.35
N PHE A 7 12.94 6.87 -9.36
CA PHE A 7 11.54 6.47 -9.43
C PHE A 7 11.40 5.31 -10.41
N ILE A 8 10.97 4.15 -9.94
CA ILE A 8 10.66 2.96 -10.76
C ILE A 8 9.14 2.87 -10.90
N GLY A 9 8.64 2.98 -12.14
CA GLY A 9 7.22 3.15 -12.44
C GLY A 9 6.80 4.61 -12.49
N ALA A 10 7.70 5.48 -12.98
CA ALA A 10 7.49 6.94 -13.02
C ALA A 10 6.36 7.41 -13.95
N GLY A 11 5.81 6.52 -14.78
CA GLY A 11 4.63 6.80 -15.61
C GLY A 11 3.32 7.00 -14.82
N SER A 12 3.34 6.79 -13.49
CA SER A 12 2.22 7.12 -12.59
C SER A 12 2.21 8.61 -12.29
N LEU A 13 1.38 9.40 -13.00
CA LEU A 13 1.33 10.86 -12.88
C LEU A 13 1.15 11.32 -11.42
N GLY A 14 0.14 10.78 -10.72
CA GLY A 14 -0.22 11.24 -9.38
C GLY A 14 0.92 11.05 -8.37
N PHE A 15 1.43 9.82 -8.25
CA PHE A 15 2.52 9.50 -7.33
C PHE A 15 3.82 10.21 -7.70
N THR A 16 4.21 10.19 -8.97
CA THR A 16 5.48 10.78 -9.41
C THR A 16 5.55 12.27 -9.12
N LEU A 17 4.49 13.02 -9.42
CA LEU A 17 4.45 14.46 -9.15
C LEU A 17 4.37 14.75 -7.65
N ALA A 18 3.54 14.05 -6.88
CA ALA A 18 3.41 14.27 -5.45
C ALA A 18 4.75 14.01 -4.73
N LEU A 19 5.39 12.87 -5.01
CA LEU A 19 6.65 12.51 -4.37
C LEU A 19 7.80 13.41 -4.80
N ALA A 20 7.87 13.82 -6.08
CA ALA A 20 8.89 14.76 -6.56
C ALA A 20 8.72 16.14 -5.91
N ARG A 21 7.48 16.67 -5.85
CA ARG A 21 7.15 17.92 -5.16
C ARG A 21 7.60 17.89 -3.70
N ASP A 22 7.26 16.82 -3.00
CA ASP A 22 7.56 16.68 -1.59
C ASP A 22 9.08 16.60 -1.33
N ILE A 23 9.84 15.90 -2.18
CA ILE A 23 11.31 15.88 -2.14
C ILE A 23 11.89 17.28 -2.36
N LEU A 24 11.43 17.97 -3.41
CA LEU A 24 11.91 19.31 -3.78
C LEU A 24 11.55 20.40 -2.74
N SER A 25 10.59 20.14 -1.86
CA SER A 25 10.22 21.05 -0.77
C SER A 25 11.26 21.16 0.34
N PHE A 26 12.24 20.24 0.40
CA PHE A 26 13.33 20.27 1.37
C PHE A 26 14.55 21.02 0.82
N GLU A 27 15.11 21.94 1.62
CA GLU A 27 16.30 22.71 1.24
C GLU A 27 17.48 21.80 0.90
N ALA A 28 17.64 20.70 1.66
CA ALA A 28 18.69 19.69 1.46
C ALA A 28 18.66 19.01 0.09
N PHE A 29 17.54 19.09 -0.65
CA PHE A 29 17.34 18.41 -1.93
C PHE A 29 17.10 19.35 -3.11
N LYS A 30 17.27 20.64 -2.92
CA LYS A 30 17.06 21.64 -3.99
C LYS A 30 17.96 21.47 -5.21
N ASP A 31 19.09 20.81 -5.09
CA ASP A 31 20.00 20.51 -6.19
C ASP A 31 20.14 19.01 -6.52
N CYS A 32 19.19 18.19 -6.06
CA CYS A 32 19.22 16.75 -6.24
C CYS A 32 19.09 16.31 -7.70
N GLU A 33 19.32 15.02 -7.95
CA GLU A 33 19.05 14.36 -9.22
C GLU A 33 17.79 13.50 -9.10
N LEU A 34 16.81 13.72 -9.96
CA LEU A 34 15.58 12.93 -10.07
C LEU A 34 15.69 12.05 -11.31
N HIS A 35 15.83 10.75 -11.11
CA HIS A 35 15.91 9.75 -12.17
C HIS A 35 14.58 9.03 -12.31
N LEU A 36 13.90 9.26 -13.42
CA LEU A 36 12.61 8.68 -13.73
C LEU A 36 12.79 7.48 -14.66
N MET A 37 12.26 6.35 -14.27
CA MET A 37 12.29 5.12 -15.05
C MET A 37 10.88 4.55 -15.21
N ASP A 38 10.50 4.25 -16.45
CA ASP A 38 9.30 3.48 -16.77
C ASP A 38 9.53 2.63 -18.01
N ILE A 39 8.81 1.53 -18.13
CA ILE A 39 8.85 0.67 -19.31
C ILE A 39 8.02 1.24 -20.47
N HIS A 40 7.10 2.16 -20.19
CA HIS A 40 6.24 2.80 -21.17
C HIS A 40 6.84 4.16 -21.60
N GLU A 41 7.50 4.18 -22.77
CA GLU A 41 8.23 5.36 -23.26
C GLU A 41 7.37 6.64 -23.31
N GLY A 42 6.13 6.53 -23.80
CA GLY A 42 5.23 7.69 -23.91
C GLY A 42 4.88 8.30 -22.53
N ARG A 43 4.55 7.47 -21.53
CA ARG A 43 4.30 7.93 -20.17
C ARG A 43 5.55 8.54 -19.54
N LEU A 44 6.72 7.92 -19.79
CA LEU A 44 8.00 8.40 -19.29
C LEU A 44 8.36 9.78 -19.85
N GLU A 45 8.11 10.02 -21.15
CA GLU A 45 8.34 11.32 -21.79
C GLU A 45 7.49 12.42 -21.13
N TYR A 46 6.19 12.14 -20.93
CA TYR A 46 5.30 13.09 -20.25
C TYR A 46 5.66 13.28 -18.78
N ALA A 47 6.03 12.24 -18.07
CA ALA A 47 6.49 12.34 -16.68
C ALA A 47 7.75 13.21 -16.57
N GLY A 48 8.70 13.04 -17.48
CA GLY A 48 9.89 13.90 -17.55
C GLY A 48 9.57 15.36 -17.74
N LYS A 49 8.67 15.69 -18.69
CA LYS A 49 8.20 17.08 -18.90
C LYS A 49 7.50 17.65 -17.67
N ALA A 50 6.62 16.85 -17.05
CA ALA A 50 5.84 17.28 -15.90
C ALA A 50 6.71 17.53 -14.65
N VAL A 51 7.67 16.64 -14.38
CA VAL A 51 8.62 16.82 -13.26
C VAL A 51 9.59 17.99 -13.54
N SER A 52 10.05 18.18 -14.79
CA SER A 52 10.88 19.34 -15.15
C SER A 52 10.14 20.66 -14.92
N ARG A 53 8.86 20.72 -15.30
CA ARG A 53 8.03 21.89 -15.03
C ARG A 53 7.85 22.13 -13.52
N LEU A 54 7.70 21.06 -12.74
CA LEU A 54 7.62 21.15 -11.28
C LEU A 54 8.93 21.70 -10.68
N VAL A 55 10.09 21.24 -11.16
CA VAL A 55 11.41 21.75 -10.75
C VAL A 55 11.52 23.26 -11.01
N GLU A 56 11.09 23.72 -12.19
CA GLU A 56 11.06 25.15 -12.55
C GLU A 56 10.13 25.93 -11.63
N ALA A 57 8.92 25.45 -11.38
CA ALA A 57 7.94 26.09 -10.51
C ALA A 57 8.42 26.19 -9.06
N CYS A 58 9.16 25.20 -8.57
CA CYS A 58 9.78 25.21 -7.23
C CYS A 58 11.01 26.16 -7.15
N GLY A 59 11.50 26.70 -8.26
CA GLY A 59 12.76 27.44 -8.30
C GLY A 59 13.96 26.59 -7.88
N SER A 60 13.88 25.27 -8.12
CA SER A 60 14.88 24.28 -7.72
C SER A 60 16.02 24.18 -8.76
N LEU A 61 17.22 23.80 -8.32
CA LEU A 61 18.37 23.48 -9.17
C LEU A 61 18.49 21.98 -9.47
N ALA A 62 17.48 21.19 -9.11
CA ALA A 62 17.43 19.76 -9.36
C ALA A 62 17.46 19.46 -10.87
N THR A 63 18.04 18.31 -11.21
CA THR A 63 18.07 17.82 -12.61
C THR A 63 17.17 16.61 -12.78
N VAL A 64 16.47 16.54 -13.92
CA VAL A 64 15.57 15.45 -14.26
C VAL A 64 16.16 14.61 -15.38
N HIS A 65 16.23 13.30 -15.15
CA HIS A 65 16.74 12.32 -16.11
C HIS A 65 15.68 11.24 -16.34
N THR A 66 15.46 10.88 -17.60
CA THR A 66 14.51 9.82 -18.00
C THR A 66 15.25 8.67 -18.69
N THR A 67 14.86 7.45 -18.41
CA THR A 67 15.40 6.26 -19.08
C THR A 67 14.48 5.06 -18.91
N THR A 68 14.42 4.20 -19.92
CA THR A 68 13.77 2.88 -19.82
C THR A 68 14.74 1.81 -19.28
N ASP A 69 16.02 2.12 -19.15
CA ASP A 69 17.04 1.24 -18.55
C ASP A 69 17.06 1.38 -17.04
N ARG A 70 16.50 0.38 -16.36
CA ARG A 70 16.42 0.31 -14.90
C ARG A 70 17.79 0.41 -14.21
N LYS A 71 18.81 -0.27 -14.75
CA LYS A 71 20.15 -0.25 -14.13
C LYS A 71 20.78 1.13 -14.20
N LYS A 72 20.61 1.79 -15.37
CA LYS A 72 21.10 3.19 -15.54
C LYS A 72 20.38 4.14 -14.60
N ALA A 73 19.07 3.97 -14.37
CA ALA A 73 18.33 4.79 -13.43
C ALA A 73 18.80 4.57 -12.00
N LEU A 74 19.07 3.34 -11.60
CA LEU A 74 19.44 2.95 -10.23
C LEU A 74 20.90 3.23 -9.89
N ASP A 75 21.83 3.32 -10.86
CA ASP A 75 23.25 3.45 -10.62
C ASP A 75 23.58 4.63 -9.70
N GLY A 76 24.14 4.33 -8.52
CA GLY A 76 24.51 5.32 -7.50
C GLY A 76 23.33 6.02 -6.80
N ALA A 77 22.10 5.48 -6.86
CA ALA A 77 20.94 6.06 -6.17
C ALA A 77 21.12 6.03 -4.64
N ASP A 78 20.73 7.13 -3.97
CA ASP A 78 20.61 7.22 -2.51
C ASP A 78 19.23 6.72 -2.05
N GLY A 79 18.17 7.11 -2.75
CA GLY A 79 16.78 6.71 -2.48
C GLY A 79 16.09 6.14 -3.72
N VAL A 80 15.29 5.10 -3.53
CA VAL A 80 14.52 4.45 -4.61
C VAL A 80 13.05 4.39 -4.22
N LEU A 81 12.18 4.85 -5.11
CA LEU A 81 10.73 4.82 -4.98
C LEU A 81 10.17 3.84 -6.02
N ILE A 82 9.30 2.91 -5.59
CA ILE A 82 8.72 1.91 -6.47
C ILE A 82 7.20 2.03 -6.48
N THR A 83 6.64 2.26 -7.69
CA THR A 83 5.20 2.46 -7.94
C THR A 83 4.78 1.73 -9.21
N ILE A 84 4.83 0.40 -9.24
CA ILE A 84 4.54 -0.40 -10.43
C ILE A 84 3.20 -1.12 -10.36
N LEU A 85 2.62 -1.41 -11.51
CA LEU A 85 1.47 -2.29 -11.69
C LEU A 85 1.81 -3.38 -12.73
N GLN A 86 2.24 -4.54 -12.25
CA GLN A 86 2.60 -5.66 -13.13
C GLN A 86 1.37 -6.27 -13.78
N GLY A 87 1.42 -6.45 -15.11
CA GLY A 87 0.35 -7.01 -15.93
C GLY A 87 -0.70 -5.99 -16.36
N GLY A 88 -0.67 -4.77 -15.83
CA GLY A 88 -1.63 -3.72 -16.17
C GLY A 88 -3.06 -4.02 -15.71
N VAL A 89 -3.98 -3.17 -16.15
CA VAL A 89 -5.40 -3.25 -15.76
C VAL A 89 -6.11 -4.45 -16.41
N ASP A 90 -5.71 -4.84 -17.60
CA ASP A 90 -6.31 -5.96 -18.33
C ASP A 90 -6.15 -7.30 -17.61
N VAL A 91 -5.00 -7.52 -16.97
CA VAL A 91 -4.76 -8.74 -16.17
C VAL A 91 -5.43 -8.61 -14.81
N TRP A 92 -5.40 -7.43 -14.19
CA TRP A 92 -6.08 -7.19 -12.92
C TRP A 92 -7.60 -7.41 -13.01
N ARG A 93 -8.20 -7.17 -14.17
CA ARG A 93 -9.61 -7.49 -14.43
C ARG A 93 -9.97 -8.93 -14.03
N PHE A 94 -9.12 -9.90 -14.36
CA PHE A 94 -9.37 -11.30 -14.02
C PHE A 94 -9.35 -11.55 -12.52
N ASP A 95 -8.53 -10.81 -11.77
CA ASP A 95 -8.46 -10.94 -10.31
C ASP A 95 -9.76 -10.49 -9.63
N ILE A 96 -10.50 -9.58 -10.25
CA ILE A 96 -11.79 -9.06 -9.76
C ILE A 96 -12.97 -9.89 -10.29
N GLU A 97 -13.01 -10.11 -11.62
CA GLU A 97 -14.19 -10.68 -12.27
C GLU A 97 -14.35 -12.19 -11.99
N ILE A 98 -13.25 -12.94 -11.84
CA ILE A 98 -13.34 -14.37 -11.55
C ILE A 98 -13.92 -14.61 -10.16
N PRO A 99 -13.41 -14.05 -9.04
CA PRO A 99 -14.06 -14.21 -7.74
C PRO A 99 -15.54 -13.80 -7.75
N LYS A 100 -15.88 -12.71 -8.41
CA LYS A 100 -17.27 -12.27 -8.52
C LYS A 100 -18.15 -13.25 -9.28
N LYS A 101 -17.65 -13.93 -10.31
CA LYS A 101 -18.35 -15.02 -11.02
C LYS A 101 -18.70 -16.18 -10.09
N TYR A 102 -17.86 -16.48 -9.10
CA TYR A 102 -18.12 -17.49 -8.07
C TYR A 102 -18.97 -16.97 -6.90
N GLY A 103 -19.30 -15.68 -6.87
CA GLY A 103 -20.12 -15.08 -5.81
C GLY A 103 -19.32 -14.38 -4.71
N VAL A 104 -18.00 -14.32 -4.81
CA VAL A 104 -17.14 -13.54 -3.91
C VAL A 104 -17.10 -12.10 -4.38
N ASP A 105 -17.85 -11.22 -3.70
CA ASP A 105 -17.99 -9.82 -4.12
C ASP A 105 -16.78 -8.98 -3.71
N ILE A 106 -15.90 -8.69 -4.67
CA ILE A 106 -14.68 -7.88 -4.50
C ILE A 106 -14.90 -6.50 -5.09
N ASN A 107 -14.54 -5.47 -4.34
CA ASN A 107 -14.69 -4.06 -4.72
C ASN A 107 -13.35 -3.41 -5.08
N VAL A 108 -12.29 -3.73 -4.35
CA VAL A 108 -10.93 -3.20 -4.52
C VAL A 108 -9.96 -4.27 -5.03
N GLY A 109 -9.76 -5.37 -4.30
CA GLY A 109 -8.99 -6.54 -4.72
C GLY A 109 -7.50 -6.27 -5.02
N ASP A 110 -6.91 -5.22 -4.46
CA ASP A 110 -5.52 -4.85 -4.75
C ASP A 110 -4.50 -5.44 -3.76
N THR A 111 -4.95 -5.84 -2.56
CA THR A 111 -4.07 -6.17 -1.44
C THR A 111 -4.32 -7.57 -0.89
N ARG A 112 -5.56 -8.03 -0.74
CA ARG A 112 -5.92 -9.28 -0.05
C ARG A 112 -6.91 -10.12 -0.81
N GLY A 113 -7.21 -11.29 -0.21
CA GLY A 113 -8.07 -12.28 -0.80
C GLY A 113 -7.49 -12.88 -2.08
N PRO A 114 -8.29 -13.63 -2.84
CA PRO A 114 -7.84 -14.26 -4.08
C PRO A 114 -7.23 -13.28 -5.08
N ALA A 115 -7.79 -12.08 -5.18
CA ALA A 115 -7.31 -11.02 -6.05
C ALA A 115 -5.92 -10.52 -5.65
N GLY A 116 -5.72 -10.19 -4.37
CA GLY A 116 -4.43 -9.76 -3.85
C GLY A 116 -3.36 -10.84 -3.97
N VAL A 117 -3.72 -12.10 -3.71
CA VAL A 117 -2.80 -13.23 -3.88
C VAL A 117 -2.32 -13.32 -5.35
N MET A 118 -3.21 -13.29 -6.34
CA MET A 118 -2.80 -13.33 -7.76
C MET A 118 -1.94 -12.14 -8.16
N ARG A 119 -2.30 -10.94 -7.68
CA ARG A 119 -1.49 -9.73 -7.90
C ARG A 119 -0.08 -9.88 -7.31
N PHE A 120 0.04 -10.43 -6.11
CA PHE A 120 1.33 -10.73 -5.49
C PHE A 120 2.14 -11.72 -6.35
N LEU A 121 1.56 -12.85 -6.76
CA LEU A 121 2.25 -13.89 -7.52
C LEU A 121 2.90 -13.33 -8.80
N ARG A 122 2.22 -12.46 -9.55
CA ARG A 122 2.80 -11.90 -10.78
C ARG A 122 3.76 -10.73 -10.54
N THR A 123 3.62 -10.01 -9.41
CA THR A 123 4.44 -8.83 -9.11
C THR A 123 5.75 -9.20 -8.41
N ALA A 124 5.75 -10.22 -7.56
CA ALA A 124 6.89 -10.61 -6.74
C ALA A 124 8.17 -10.90 -7.53
N PRO A 125 8.17 -11.63 -8.67
CA PRO A 125 9.39 -11.87 -9.46
C PRO A 125 10.00 -10.57 -10.00
N VAL A 126 9.18 -9.68 -10.53
CA VAL A 126 9.64 -8.39 -11.08
C VAL A 126 10.22 -7.50 -9.98
N MET A 127 9.56 -7.45 -8.83
CA MET A 127 10.07 -6.71 -7.67
C MET A 127 11.40 -7.27 -7.18
N LEU A 128 11.57 -8.59 -7.15
CA LEU A 128 12.85 -9.20 -6.78
C LEU A 128 13.96 -8.84 -7.77
N GLU A 129 13.68 -8.81 -9.08
CA GLU A 129 14.65 -8.37 -10.08
C GLU A 129 15.06 -6.91 -9.89
N ILE A 130 14.11 -6.02 -9.58
CA ILE A 130 14.42 -4.62 -9.24
C ILE A 130 15.37 -4.57 -8.04
N ILE A 131 15.07 -5.31 -6.97
CA ILE A 131 15.89 -5.33 -5.75
C ILE A 131 17.28 -5.95 -6.02
N ARG A 132 17.38 -6.97 -6.88
CA ARG A 132 18.69 -7.53 -7.30
C ARG A 132 19.52 -6.52 -8.09
N ASP A 133 18.89 -5.64 -8.86
CA ASP A 133 19.59 -4.54 -9.50
C ASP A 133 20.05 -3.49 -8.45
N VAL A 134 19.21 -3.13 -7.48
CA VAL A 134 19.59 -2.25 -6.34
C VAL A 134 20.80 -2.84 -5.60
N GLU A 135 20.79 -4.13 -5.25
CA GLU A 135 21.92 -4.81 -4.58
C GLU A 135 23.25 -4.64 -5.36
N ARG A 136 23.17 -4.62 -6.70
CA ARG A 136 24.36 -4.55 -7.56
C ARG A 136 24.91 -3.14 -7.74
N VAL A 137 24.01 -2.14 -7.92
CA VAL A 137 24.43 -0.81 -8.38
C VAL A 137 24.27 0.30 -7.33
N CYS A 138 23.42 0.09 -6.30
CA CYS A 138 23.21 1.03 -5.19
C CYS A 138 22.85 0.34 -3.86
N PRO A 139 23.71 -0.58 -3.35
CA PRO A 139 23.36 -1.44 -2.20
C PRO A 139 23.09 -0.70 -0.88
N LYS A 140 23.42 0.58 -0.79
CA LYS A 140 23.18 1.43 0.37
C LYS A 140 21.91 2.29 0.24
N ALA A 141 21.22 2.20 -0.89
CA ALA A 141 19.98 2.95 -1.11
C ALA A 141 18.90 2.54 -0.11
N ILE A 142 18.06 3.50 0.26
CA ILE A 142 16.81 3.23 0.95
C ILE A 142 15.72 3.05 -0.11
N VAL A 143 15.07 1.89 -0.09
CA VAL A 143 13.98 1.56 -1.00
C VAL A 143 12.64 1.72 -0.28
N LEU A 144 11.79 2.57 -0.85
CA LEU A 144 10.44 2.84 -0.38
C LEU A 144 9.44 2.29 -1.40
N ASN A 145 8.68 1.29 -1.00
CA ASN A 145 7.71 0.63 -1.86
C ASN A 145 6.30 1.19 -1.63
N TYR A 146 5.62 1.59 -2.70
CA TYR A 146 4.21 1.98 -2.72
C TYR A 146 3.33 0.96 -3.48
N THR A 147 3.94 -0.11 -4.00
CA THR A 147 3.22 -1.13 -4.77
C THR A 147 2.53 -2.12 -3.85
N ASN A 148 1.23 -2.35 -4.08
CA ASN A 148 0.44 -3.40 -3.44
C ASN A 148 0.56 -4.75 -4.20
N PRO A 149 0.40 -5.89 -3.49
CA PRO A 149 0.09 -6.09 -2.07
C PRO A 149 1.28 -5.80 -1.14
N MET A 150 1.12 -4.80 -0.30
CA MET A 150 2.22 -4.20 0.44
C MET A 150 2.95 -5.17 1.37
N ALA A 151 2.24 -5.83 2.29
CA ALA A 151 2.86 -6.70 3.28
C ALA A 151 3.45 -7.97 2.65
N MET A 152 2.77 -8.58 1.67
CA MET A 152 3.30 -9.73 0.94
C MET A 152 4.59 -9.37 0.18
N LEU A 153 4.61 -8.25 -0.55
CA LEU A 153 5.79 -7.81 -1.31
C LEU A 153 6.95 -7.44 -0.38
N CYS A 154 6.71 -6.62 0.65
CA CYS A 154 7.76 -6.23 1.60
C CYS A 154 8.30 -7.43 2.37
N GLY A 155 7.44 -8.31 2.87
CA GLY A 155 7.83 -9.53 3.56
C GLY A 155 8.65 -10.47 2.68
N TYR A 156 8.25 -10.65 1.42
CA TYR A 156 9.01 -11.42 0.44
C TYR A 156 10.40 -10.81 0.19
N LEU A 157 10.46 -9.53 -0.15
CA LEU A 157 11.71 -8.86 -0.51
C LEU A 157 12.70 -8.77 0.66
N GLN A 158 12.21 -8.51 1.87
CA GLN A 158 13.05 -8.47 3.08
C GLN A 158 13.60 -9.84 3.50
N ARG A 159 12.97 -10.94 3.07
CA ARG A 159 13.50 -12.31 3.22
C ARG A 159 14.54 -12.63 2.14
N MET A 160 14.36 -12.09 0.93
CA MET A 160 15.18 -12.41 -0.23
C MET A 160 16.39 -11.48 -0.40
N SER A 161 16.45 -10.35 0.32
CA SER A 161 17.47 -9.31 0.16
C SER A 161 17.91 -8.71 1.50
N LYS A 162 19.11 -8.09 1.50
CA LYS A 162 19.62 -7.30 2.62
C LYS A 162 19.50 -5.79 2.39
N VAL A 163 18.96 -5.37 1.27
CA VAL A 163 18.70 -3.95 0.98
C VAL A 163 17.72 -3.39 2.02
N SER A 164 17.90 -2.14 2.42
CA SER A 164 16.97 -1.45 3.31
C SER A 164 15.67 -1.15 2.54
N ILE A 165 14.63 -1.94 2.80
CA ILE A 165 13.31 -1.84 2.13
C ILE A 165 12.24 -1.66 3.19
N THR A 166 11.33 -0.71 2.98
CA THR A 166 10.08 -0.60 3.71
C THR A 166 8.94 -0.24 2.76
N GLY A 167 7.73 -0.65 3.10
CA GLY A 167 6.52 -0.28 2.38
C GLY A 167 5.80 0.86 3.08
N LEU A 168 5.20 1.73 2.30
CA LEU A 168 4.48 2.92 2.77
C LEU A 168 3.05 2.90 2.28
N CYS A 169 2.11 3.19 3.18
CA CYS A 169 0.69 3.31 2.90
C CYS A 169 0.13 4.60 3.48
N HIS A 170 -0.93 5.13 2.87
CA HIS A 170 -1.63 6.34 3.33
C HIS A 170 -2.61 6.07 4.47
N SER A 171 -2.95 4.81 4.72
CA SER A 171 -4.09 4.45 5.57
C SER A 171 -3.94 4.91 7.02
N VAL A 172 -2.72 4.90 7.55
CA VAL A 172 -2.47 5.31 8.93
C VAL A 172 -2.65 6.81 9.10
N GLN A 173 -1.88 7.65 8.42
CA GLN A 173 -1.99 9.10 8.57
C GLN A 173 -3.36 9.64 8.13
N GLY A 174 -3.94 9.08 7.06
CA GLY A 174 -5.26 9.47 6.57
C GLY A 174 -6.37 9.16 7.58
N THR A 175 -6.32 8.00 8.22
CA THR A 175 -7.29 7.65 9.27
C THR A 175 -7.08 8.47 10.53
N ALA A 176 -5.82 8.72 10.94
CA ALA A 176 -5.55 9.58 12.09
C ALA A 176 -6.12 10.99 11.88
N TRP A 177 -5.93 11.56 10.68
CA TRP A 177 -6.52 12.83 10.32
C TRP A 177 -8.06 12.80 10.34
N MET A 178 -8.67 11.77 9.76
CA MET A 178 -10.13 11.60 9.76
C MET A 178 -10.70 11.57 11.18
N LEU A 179 -10.09 10.80 12.08
CA LEU A 179 -10.51 10.72 13.49
C LEU A 179 -10.37 12.06 14.19
N SER A 180 -9.29 12.82 13.95
CA SER A 180 -9.11 14.17 14.52
C SER A 180 -10.24 15.11 14.09
N GLN A 181 -10.66 15.06 12.80
CA GLN A 181 -11.77 15.87 12.31
C GLN A 181 -13.10 15.52 12.98
N TRP A 182 -13.36 14.23 13.24
CA TRP A 182 -14.61 13.80 13.91
C TRP A 182 -14.73 14.32 15.33
N ILE A 183 -13.63 14.43 16.05
CA ILE A 183 -13.62 14.94 17.43
C ILE A 183 -13.28 16.43 17.51
N GLY A 184 -13.02 17.10 16.38
CA GLY A 184 -12.73 18.54 16.34
C GLY A 184 -11.36 18.91 16.93
N ALA A 185 -10.36 18.01 16.83
CA ALA A 185 -9.00 18.23 17.32
C ALA A 185 -8.05 18.61 16.18
N ASP A 186 -7.02 19.42 16.48
CA ASP A 186 -5.93 19.68 15.54
C ASP A 186 -4.98 18.47 15.49
N MET A 187 -4.45 18.14 14.32
CA MET A 187 -3.49 17.05 14.17
C MET A 187 -2.19 17.25 14.95
N SER A 188 -1.81 18.49 15.23
CA SER A 188 -0.65 18.82 16.10
C SER A 188 -0.82 18.37 17.55
N ASP A 189 -2.05 18.22 18.01
CA ASP A 189 -2.40 17.77 19.36
C ASP A 189 -2.55 16.25 19.46
N ILE A 190 -2.52 15.54 18.30
CA ILE A 190 -2.76 14.10 18.23
C ILE A 190 -1.45 13.32 18.39
N THR A 191 -1.51 12.31 19.24
CA THR A 191 -0.49 11.26 19.31
C THR A 191 -1.17 9.89 19.27
N TYR A 192 -0.54 8.93 18.57
CA TYR A 192 -1.08 7.59 18.44
C TYR A 192 0.00 6.52 18.27
N THR A 193 -0.34 5.29 18.60
CA THR A 193 0.41 4.09 18.22
C THR A 193 -0.48 3.24 17.35
N CYS A 194 -0.09 3.02 16.11
CA CYS A 194 -0.80 2.16 15.18
C CYS A 194 0.06 0.96 14.81
N ALA A 195 -0.48 -0.26 14.91
CA ALA A 195 0.24 -1.48 14.61
C ALA A 195 -0.68 -2.60 14.10
N GLY A 196 -0.11 -3.49 13.28
CA GLY A 196 -0.78 -4.65 12.73
C GLY A 196 -0.11 -5.15 11.45
N VAL A 197 -0.90 -5.53 10.46
CA VAL A 197 -0.48 -5.83 9.09
C VAL A 197 -1.08 -4.76 8.19
N ASN A 198 -0.39 -4.33 7.16
CA ASN A 198 -0.89 -3.31 6.24
C ASN A 198 -2.35 -3.57 5.85
N HIS A 199 -3.19 -2.55 5.89
CA HIS A 199 -4.64 -2.59 5.72
C HIS A 199 -5.45 -3.39 6.78
N THR A 200 -4.79 -3.99 7.78
CA THR A 200 -5.42 -4.58 8.98
C THR A 200 -4.56 -4.25 10.21
N ALA A 201 -4.20 -2.98 10.31
CA ALA A 201 -3.60 -2.40 11.49
C ALA A 201 -4.66 -1.64 12.30
N PHE A 202 -4.39 -1.45 13.58
CA PHE A 202 -5.30 -0.82 14.51
C PHE A 202 -4.57 0.24 15.35
N TYR A 203 -5.26 1.32 15.69
CA TYR A 203 -4.76 2.27 16.67
C TYR A 203 -4.84 1.62 18.05
N LEU A 204 -3.70 1.30 18.64
CA LEU A 204 -3.61 0.73 19.99
C LEU A 204 -3.87 1.79 21.06
N ASP A 205 -3.49 3.01 20.77
CA ASP A 205 -3.88 4.23 21.48
C ASP A 205 -4.07 5.38 20.47
N TYR A 206 -4.93 6.33 20.83
CA TYR A 206 -5.18 7.57 20.10
C TYR A 206 -5.50 8.67 21.11
N LYS A 207 -4.68 9.70 21.17
CA LYS A 207 -4.72 10.71 22.25
C LYS A 207 -4.79 12.13 21.69
N VAL A 208 -5.48 13.01 22.41
CA VAL A 208 -5.48 14.46 22.21
C VAL A 208 -4.81 15.11 23.41
N ASN A 209 -3.74 15.87 23.22
CA ASN A 209 -2.96 16.50 24.30
C ASN A 209 -2.55 15.52 25.42
N GLY A 210 -2.27 14.26 25.04
CA GLY A 210 -1.87 13.20 25.98
C GLY A 210 -3.03 12.43 26.65
N GLU A 211 -4.27 12.90 26.51
CA GLU A 211 -5.47 12.25 27.08
C GLU A 211 -6.09 11.29 26.08
N ASP A 212 -6.62 10.15 26.57
CA ASP A 212 -7.29 9.14 25.74
C ASP A 212 -8.51 9.71 25.02
N ALA A 213 -8.50 9.66 23.70
CA ALA A 213 -9.58 10.17 22.84
C ALA A 213 -10.60 9.10 22.43
N TYR A 214 -10.40 7.83 22.75
CA TYR A 214 -11.34 6.77 22.39
C TYR A 214 -12.76 6.98 22.92
N PRO A 215 -12.97 7.48 24.15
CA PRO A 215 -14.32 7.81 24.62
C PRO A 215 -15.03 8.85 23.74
N LEU A 216 -14.29 9.85 23.23
CA LEU A 216 -14.85 10.88 22.32
C LEU A 216 -15.20 10.29 20.95
N ILE A 217 -14.29 9.49 20.39
CA ILE A 217 -14.51 8.82 19.09
C ILE A 217 -15.71 7.87 19.20
N TYR A 218 -15.82 7.09 20.29
CA TYR A 218 -16.92 6.17 20.53
C TYR A 218 -18.28 6.91 20.62
N ASP A 219 -18.33 8.02 21.33
CA ASP A 219 -19.53 8.84 21.43
C ASP A 219 -19.98 9.36 20.05
N LYS A 220 -19.03 9.88 19.24
CA LYS A 220 -19.29 10.35 17.90
C LYS A 220 -19.81 9.23 16.98
N VAL A 221 -19.12 8.11 16.95
CA VAL A 221 -19.52 6.97 16.10
C VAL A 221 -20.89 6.43 16.47
N LYS A 222 -21.22 6.39 17.78
CA LYS A 222 -22.46 5.83 18.28
C LYS A 222 -23.67 6.77 18.12
N ASN A 223 -23.45 8.08 18.27
CA ASN A 223 -24.54 9.05 18.42
C ASN A 223 -24.69 9.99 17.21
N ASP A 224 -23.74 10.00 16.27
CA ASP A 224 -23.81 10.80 15.05
C ASP A 224 -23.98 9.90 13.81
N PRO A 225 -25.20 9.82 13.22
CA PRO A 225 -25.46 9.00 12.04
C PRO A 225 -24.62 9.41 10.83
N ALA A 226 -24.21 10.68 10.70
CA ALA A 226 -23.37 11.11 9.58
C ALA A 226 -21.96 10.52 9.70
N ILE A 227 -21.39 10.54 10.91
CA ILE A 227 -20.09 9.91 11.20
C ILE A 227 -20.19 8.39 11.04
N TYR A 228 -21.24 7.76 11.58
CA TYR A 228 -21.43 6.33 11.43
C TYR A 228 -21.48 5.91 9.96
N ASN A 229 -22.31 6.60 9.13
CA ASN A 229 -22.47 6.30 7.73
C ASN A 229 -21.30 6.74 6.82
N ALA A 230 -20.39 7.60 7.31
CA ALA A 230 -19.17 7.92 6.59
C ALA A 230 -18.23 6.72 6.45
N GLU A 231 -18.18 5.84 7.47
CA GLU A 231 -17.31 4.67 7.50
C GLU A 231 -18.03 3.45 8.13
N PRO A 232 -19.12 2.95 7.53
CA PRO A 232 -20.00 2.01 8.19
C PRO A 232 -19.34 0.69 8.58
N VAL A 233 -18.41 0.16 7.77
CA VAL A 233 -17.69 -1.07 8.09
C VAL A 233 -16.67 -0.86 9.21
N ARG A 234 -15.85 0.18 9.12
CA ARG A 234 -14.86 0.50 10.15
C ARG A 234 -15.51 0.83 11.49
N ASN A 235 -16.61 1.54 11.45
CA ASN A 235 -17.37 1.90 12.65
C ASN A 235 -18.01 0.68 13.32
N GLU A 236 -18.54 -0.28 12.56
CA GLU A 236 -18.97 -1.57 13.12
C GLU A 236 -17.79 -2.33 13.76
N MET A 237 -16.64 -2.38 13.08
CA MET A 237 -15.44 -3.00 13.66
C MET A 237 -15.05 -2.32 14.97
N PHE A 238 -15.00 -1.00 15.00
CA PHE A 238 -14.65 -0.24 16.21
C PHE A 238 -15.62 -0.47 17.37
N LEU A 239 -16.93 -0.44 17.10
CA LEU A 239 -17.96 -0.67 18.13
C LEU A 239 -17.88 -2.07 18.75
N HIS A 240 -17.40 -3.07 17.99
CA HIS A 240 -17.31 -4.46 18.46
C HIS A 240 -15.92 -4.84 19.00
N PHE A 241 -14.84 -4.30 18.43
CA PHE A 241 -13.48 -4.64 18.85
C PHE A 241 -12.84 -3.63 19.82
N GLY A 242 -13.38 -2.41 19.90
CA GLY A 242 -12.87 -1.36 20.81
C GLY A 242 -11.62 -0.63 20.31
N TYR A 243 -11.11 -0.99 19.13
CA TYR A 243 -9.94 -0.38 18.49
C TYR A 243 -10.28 0.03 17.06
N TYR A 244 -9.88 1.24 16.65
CA TYR A 244 -10.20 1.74 15.33
C TYR A 244 -9.24 1.16 14.28
N PRO A 245 -9.75 0.53 13.19
CA PRO A 245 -8.90 -0.03 12.15
C PRO A 245 -8.42 1.05 11.17
N THR A 246 -7.25 0.82 10.59
CA THR A 246 -6.80 1.58 9.43
C THR A 246 -7.59 1.18 8.18
N GLU A 247 -7.35 1.87 7.09
CA GLU A 247 -7.91 1.65 5.77
C GLU A 247 -9.42 1.93 5.67
N SER A 248 -9.95 1.97 4.45
CA SER A 248 -11.34 2.34 4.19
C SER A 248 -12.35 1.24 4.51
N SER A 249 -13.62 1.62 4.66
CA SER A 249 -14.73 0.65 4.74
C SER A 249 -14.83 -0.23 3.51
N GLY A 250 -14.46 0.27 2.33
CA GLY A 250 -14.43 -0.51 1.09
C GLY A 250 -13.47 -1.69 1.16
N HIS A 251 -12.23 -1.44 1.58
CA HIS A 251 -11.21 -2.47 1.77
C HIS A 251 -11.58 -3.44 2.90
N ASN A 252 -11.89 -2.93 4.09
CA ASN A 252 -12.23 -3.78 5.23
C ASN A 252 -13.46 -4.65 4.99
N SER A 253 -14.39 -4.20 4.13
CA SER A 253 -15.59 -4.98 3.81
C SER A 253 -15.29 -6.29 3.09
N GLU A 254 -14.21 -6.36 2.29
CA GLU A 254 -13.83 -7.55 1.53
C GLU A 254 -12.76 -8.40 2.23
N TYR A 255 -12.10 -7.88 3.27
CA TYR A 255 -11.12 -8.65 4.04
C TYR A 255 -11.73 -9.49 5.16
N LEU A 256 -13.03 -9.30 5.44
CA LEU A 256 -13.70 -9.83 6.60
C LEU A 256 -14.95 -10.66 6.21
N PRO A 257 -15.30 -11.69 7.00
CA PRO A 257 -16.39 -12.60 6.66
C PRO A 257 -17.78 -12.02 6.97
N TRP A 258 -17.89 -10.78 7.45
CA TRP A 258 -19.14 -10.28 8.02
C TRP A 258 -19.94 -9.39 7.08
N PHE A 259 -19.34 -8.75 6.08
CA PHE A 259 -19.97 -7.66 5.34
C PHE A 259 -20.44 -8.05 3.93
N ARG A 260 -19.59 -8.67 3.09
CA ARG A 260 -19.88 -8.94 1.67
C ARG A 260 -20.40 -10.34 1.35
N LYS A 261 -20.74 -11.14 2.36
CA LYS A 261 -21.18 -12.52 2.17
C LYS A 261 -22.65 -12.67 1.73
N ARG A 262 -23.47 -11.63 1.80
CA ARG A 262 -24.90 -11.63 1.45
C ARG A 262 -25.32 -10.26 0.93
N LYS A 263 -26.29 -10.27 0.02
CA LYS A 263 -26.80 -9.07 -0.63
C LYS A 263 -27.34 -8.03 0.36
N ASP A 264 -28.13 -8.45 1.36
CA ASP A 264 -28.68 -7.56 2.39
C ASP A 264 -27.59 -6.86 3.23
N LEU A 265 -26.47 -7.53 3.48
CA LEU A 265 -25.34 -6.93 4.20
C LEU A 265 -24.54 -5.97 3.30
N ILE A 266 -24.38 -6.32 2.01
CA ILE A 266 -23.76 -5.43 1.02
C ILE A 266 -24.57 -4.14 0.91
N GLU A 267 -25.92 -4.26 0.76
CA GLU A 267 -26.80 -3.10 0.69
C GLU A 267 -26.74 -2.24 1.97
N LYS A 268 -26.61 -2.87 3.13
CA LYS A 268 -26.56 -2.17 4.42
C LYS A 268 -25.24 -1.45 4.67
N TYR A 269 -24.09 -2.05 4.33
CA TYR A 269 -22.77 -1.59 4.77
C TYR A 269 -21.82 -1.16 3.65
N CYS A 270 -22.05 -1.62 2.40
CA CYS A 270 -21.04 -1.56 1.36
C CYS A 270 -21.46 -0.73 0.13
N THR A 271 -22.43 0.18 0.28
CA THR A 271 -22.98 0.99 -0.82
C THR A 271 -22.88 2.49 -0.59
N HIS A 272 -22.30 2.92 0.50
CA HIS A 272 -22.19 4.33 0.89
C HIS A 272 -21.00 4.57 1.81
N GLY A 273 -20.76 5.84 2.10
CA GLY A 273 -19.66 6.30 2.97
C GLY A 273 -18.45 6.75 2.18
N THR A 274 -17.28 6.22 2.51
CA THR A 274 -16.01 6.58 1.89
C THR A 274 -16.01 6.40 0.37
N ASN A 275 -15.16 7.14 -0.34
CA ASN A 275 -14.97 7.03 -1.79
C ASN A 275 -14.60 5.61 -2.26
N TRP A 276 -14.02 4.78 -1.38
CA TRP A 276 -13.66 3.40 -1.64
C TRP A 276 -14.82 2.40 -1.40
N ASN A 277 -15.99 2.89 -1.02
CA ASN A 277 -17.19 2.08 -0.73
C ASN A 277 -18.44 2.59 -1.47
N PRO A 278 -18.37 2.93 -2.78
CA PRO A 278 -19.46 3.62 -3.49
C PRO A 278 -20.61 2.72 -3.92
N GLY A 279 -20.52 1.42 -3.68
CA GLY A 279 -21.59 0.46 -3.99
C GLY A 279 -21.71 0.03 -5.44
N HIS A 280 -20.82 0.44 -6.34
CA HIS A 280 -20.84 -0.08 -7.69
C HIS A 280 -19.86 -1.23 -7.90
N TYR A 281 -20.20 -2.05 -8.88
CA TYR A 281 -19.45 -3.23 -9.25
C TYR A 281 -18.01 -2.91 -9.61
N ALA A 282 -17.06 -3.65 -9.01
CA ALA A 282 -15.64 -3.57 -9.34
C ALA A 282 -15.12 -2.12 -9.36
N PHE A 283 -15.46 -1.34 -8.34
CA PHE A 283 -15.17 0.10 -8.26
C PHE A 283 -13.75 0.46 -8.70
N ILE A 284 -12.75 -0.13 -8.08
CA ILE A 284 -11.36 0.24 -8.34
C ILE A 284 -10.90 -0.14 -9.75
N LEU A 285 -11.41 -1.25 -10.31
CA LEU A 285 -11.12 -1.64 -11.68
C LEU A 285 -11.62 -0.57 -12.67
N ASN A 286 -12.83 -0.06 -12.45
CA ASN A 286 -13.40 0.99 -13.31
C ASN A 286 -12.61 2.30 -13.21
N GLU A 287 -12.18 2.68 -12.02
CA GLU A 287 -11.32 3.87 -11.80
C GLU A 287 -9.98 3.74 -12.54
N TYR A 288 -9.36 2.56 -12.51
CA TYR A 288 -8.10 2.34 -13.21
C TYR A 288 -8.26 2.20 -14.73
N LEU A 289 -9.36 1.63 -15.22
CA LEU A 289 -9.69 1.62 -16.65
C LEU A 289 -9.85 3.05 -17.17
N GLN A 290 -10.60 3.89 -16.46
CA GLN A 290 -10.76 5.30 -16.82
C GLN A 290 -9.40 6.05 -16.76
N ALA A 291 -8.58 5.77 -15.77
CA ALA A 291 -7.26 6.37 -15.66
C ALA A 291 -6.32 5.93 -16.80
N GLU A 292 -6.47 4.68 -17.29
CA GLU A 292 -5.74 4.15 -18.43
C GLU A 292 -6.16 4.84 -19.73
N ASP A 293 -7.44 5.11 -19.92
CA ASP A 293 -7.96 5.78 -21.11
C ASP A 293 -7.61 7.28 -21.14
N THR A 294 -7.43 7.92 -19.99
CA THR A 294 -7.26 9.39 -19.87
C THR A 294 -5.86 9.83 -19.43
N TRP A 295 -4.88 8.93 -19.32
CA TRP A 295 -3.57 9.26 -18.76
C TRP A 295 -2.84 10.39 -19.52
N GLU A 296 -2.89 10.38 -20.86
CA GLU A 296 -2.23 11.38 -21.69
C GLU A 296 -2.87 12.76 -21.56
N GLU A 297 -4.20 12.83 -21.52
CA GLU A 297 -4.96 14.04 -21.30
C GLU A 297 -4.63 14.65 -19.94
N ARG A 298 -4.61 13.84 -18.88
CA ARG A 298 -4.24 14.29 -17.53
C ARG A 298 -2.83 14.86 -17.44
N PHE A 299 -1.87 14.29 -18.18
CA PHE A 299 -0.52 14.86 -18.26
C PHE A 299 -0.52 16.20 -19.01
N LYS A 300 -1.25 16.30 -20.13
CA LYS A 300 -1.38 17.55 -20.90
C LYS A 300 -2.02 18.66 -20.06
N ASP A 301 -3.05 18.34 -19.31
CA ASP A 301 -3.71 19.27 -18.41
C ASP A 301 -2.74 19.79 -17.34
N PHE A 302 -1.95 18.91 -16.73
CA PHE A 302 -0.92 19.36 -15.79
C PHE A 302 0.12 20.27 -16.46
N LEU A 303 0.55 19.94 -17.67
CA LEU A 303 1.55 20.74 -18.41
C LEU A 303 1.06 22.12 -18.82
N THR A 304 -0.25 22.33 -18.92
CA THR A 304 -0.86 23.62 -19.31
C THR A 304 -1.42 24.41 -18.12
N LYS A 305 -1.49 23.81 -16.94
CA LYS A 305 -2.06 24.42 -15.73
C LYS A 305 -1.19 25.60 -15.25
N ASP A 306 -1.76 26.80 -15.08
CA ASP A 306 -1.02 27.99 -14.68
C ASP A 306 -0.59 27.95 -13.21
N ASP A 307 -1.43 27.39 -12.33
CA ASP A 307 -1.19 27.31 -10.88
C ASP A 307 -0.84 25.86 -10.47
N ILE A 308 0.40 25.68 -10.03
CA ILE A 308 0.90 24.38 -9.53
C ILE A 308 0.95 24.45 -8.01
N ASP A 309 0.24 23.54 -7.33
CA ASP A 309 0.34 23.39 -5.88
C ASP A 309 1.75 22.88 -5.49
N LEU A 310 2.51 23.73 -4.81
CA LEU A 310 3.86 23.46 -4.33
C LEU A 310 3.90 23.08 -2.84
N ASN A 311 2.75 23.04 -2.16
CA ASN A 311 2.68 22.66 -0.76
C ASN A 311 3.06 21.20 -0.60
N ARG A 312 3.87 20.89 0.42
CA ARG A 312 4.21 19.50 0.75
C ARG A 312 2.94 18.72 1.09
N GLY A 313 2.83 17.55 0.51
CA GLY A 313 1.74 16.60 0.80
C GLY A 313 1.93 15.82 2.09
N GLY A 314 1.06 14.83 2.30
CA GLY A 314 1.09 13.94 3.47
C GLY A 314 1.91 12.66 3.29
N GLU A 315 2.70 12.55 2.19
CA GLU A 315 3.50 11.36 1.93
C GLU A 315 4.75 11.28 2.83
N TYR A 316 5.06 10.08 3.31
CA TYR A 316 6.19 9.88 4.21
C TYR A 316 7.56 9.95 3.52
N ALA A 317 7.64 9.61 2.22
CA ALA A 317 8.90 9.37 1.54
C ALA A 317 9.91 10.51 1.64
N ALA A 318 9.49 11.74 1.38
CA ALA A 318 10.36 12.91 1.41
C ALA A 318 10.88 13.20 2.84
N ASN A 319 10.03 13.05 3.86
CA ASN A 319 10.43 13.19 5.26
C ASN A 319 11.43 12.09 5.67
N ILE A 320 11.22 10.84 5.22
CA ILE A 320 12.16 9.74 5.46
C ILE A 320 13.52 10.06 4.84
N PHE A 321 13.53 10.48 3.58
CA PHE A 321 14.78 10.84 2.91
C PHE A 321 15.46 12.03 3.58
N ASN A 322 14.71 13.04 4.02
CA ASN A 322 15.27 14.18 4.73
C ASN A 322 15.89 13.75 6.09
N ALA A 323 15.22 12.89 6.85
CA ALA A 323 15.75 12.37 8.10
C ALA A 323 17.06 11.58 7.92
N VAL A 324 17.18 10.84 6.80
CA VAL A 324 18.35 9.99 6.55
C VAL A 324 19.48 10.74 5.83
N PHE A 325 19.16 11.58 4.85
CA PHE A 325 20.12 12.17 3.92
C PHE A 325 20.22 13.71 3.97
N GLY A 326 19.24 14.37 4.59
CA GLY A 326 19.11 15.82 4.64
C GLY A 326 19.63 16.45 5.92
N ASP A 327 18.78 17.11 6.68
CA ASP A 327 19.12 17.84 7.91
C ASP A 327 19.33 16.93 9.13
N GLY A 328 18.91 15.65 9.05
CA GLY A 328 19.03 14.68 10.13
C GLY A 328 17.95 14.79 11.21
N GLU A 329 16.93 15.61 10.99
CA GLU A 329 15.76 15.66 11.88
C GLU A 329 15.04 14.30 11.87
N HIS A 330 14.85 13.74 13.06
CA HIS A 330 14.24 12.42 13.19
C HIS A 330 12.77 12.43 12.74
N PHE A 331 12.37 11.40 12.02
CA PHE A 331 11.00 11.25 11.56
C PHE A 331 10.44 9.88 11.91
N VAL A 332 9.29 9.84 12.57
CA VAL A 332 8.56 8.59 12.88
C VAL A 332 7.40 8.43 11.90
N PHE A 333 7.30 7.27 11.29
CA PHE A 333 6.25 6.92 10.33
C PHE A 333 5.82 5.47 10.52
N ASN A 334 4.66 5.08 9.98
CA ASN A 334 4.30 3.66 9.92
C ASN A 334 4.88 3.02 8.65
N GLY A 335 5.65 1.94 8.84
CA GLY A 335 6.31 1.23 7.75
C GLY A 335 6.18 -0.28 7.89
N ASN A 336 6.33 -0.97 6.75
CA ASN A 336 6.17 -2.42 6.65
C ASN A 336 7.50 -3.14 6.84
N GLN A 337 7.62 -3.94 7.91
CA GLN A 337 8.83 -4.62 8.36
C GLN A 337 8.56 -6.07 8.78
N LEU A 338 9.57 -6.96 8.61
CA LEU A 338 9.50 -8.29 9.23
C LEU A 338 9.43 -8.16 10.75
N ASN A 339 8.52 -8.90 11.37
CA ASN A 339 8.17 -8.75 12.79
C ASN A 339 9.29 -9.10 13.78
N LYS A 340 10.37 -9.57 13.53
CA LYS A 340 11.52 -9.87 14.42
C LYS A 340 11.31 -9.47 15.91
N GLY A 341 10.11 -9.71 16.47
CA GLY A 341 9.73 -9.37 17.84
C GLY A 341 9.18 -7.94 18.04
N ILE A 342 8.87 -7.20 17.00
CA ILE A 342 8.29 -5.84 17.08
C ILE A 342 6.90 -5.90 17.73
N ILE A 343 6.04 -6.81 17.26
CA ILE A 343 4.77 -7.18 17.90
C ILE A 343 4.97 -8.54 18.56
N ALA A 344 4.96 -8.56 19.89
CA ALA A 344 5.42 -9.70 20.68
C ALA A 344 4.54 -10.96 20.58
N ASN A 345 3.27 -10.81 20.24
CA ASN A 345 2.32 -11.92 20.09
C ASN A 345 1.89 -12.20 18.65
N MET A 346 2.70 -11.79 17.67
CA MET A 346 2.58 -12.19 16.26
C MET A 346 3.79 -12.99 15.80
N GLN A 347 3.65 -13.72 14.69
CA GLN A 347 4.74 -14.55 14.17
C GLN A 347 5.96 -13.70 13.77
N PRO A 348 7.20 -14.18 14.06
CA PRO A 348 8.42 -13.48 13.68
C PRO A 348 8.60 -13.27 12.16
N SER A 349 7.99 -14.14 11.35
CA SER A 349 8.04 -14.11 9.88
C SER A 349 7.00 -13.20 9.24
N ALA A 350 5.98 -12.75 10.01
CA ALA A 350 4.97 -11.83 9.51
C ALA A 350 5.59 -10.50 9.05
N CYS A 351 5.06 -9.93 7.98
CA CYS A 351 5.36 -8.53 7.64
C CYS A 351 4.32 -7.65 8.32
N VAL A 352 4.79 -6.82 9.26
CA VAL A 352 3.93 -5.97 10.09
C VAL A 352 4.10 -4.50 9.74
N GLU A 353 3.01 -3.75 9.82
CA GLU A 353 3.01 -2.29 9.72
C GLU A 353 3.04 -1.69 11.12
N THR A 354 4.14 -1.01 11.44
CA THR A 354 4.42 -0.50 12.79
C THR A 354 5.18 0.82 12.73
N PRO A 355 5.24 1.58 13.82
CA PRO A 355 6.11 2.76 13.88
C PRO A 355 7.57 2.42 13.59
N VAL A 356 8.20 3.24 12.75
CA VAL A 356 9.62 3.15 12.34
C VAL A 356 10.24 4.53 12.50
N LEU A 357 11.40 4.58 13.11
CA LEU A 357 12.22 5.80 13.21
C LEU A 357 13.15 5.89 12.00
N ALA A 358 13.04 6.95 11.23
CA ALA A 358 14.04 7.38 10.25
C ALA A 358 15.02 8.37 10.89
N SER A 359 16.32 8.15 10.67
CA SER A 359 17.40 8.98 11.20
C SER A 359 18.64 8.87 10.29
N PRO A 360 19.73 9.63 10.51
CA PRO A 360 20.98 9.47 9.77
C PRO A 360 21.59 8.05 9.85
N THR A 361 21.16 7.24 10.81
CA THR A 361 21.58 5.83 10.94
C THR A 361 20.72 4.85 10.15
N GLY A 362 19.69 5.32 9.42
CA GLY A 362 18.79 4.53 8.61
C GLY A 362 17.40 4.35 9.27
N LEU A 363 16.73 3.24 8.96
CA LEU A 363 15.38 2.93 9.41
C LEU A 363 15.41 1.94 10.56
N GLN A 364 14.77 2.29 11.68
CA GLN A 364 14.75 1.48 12.90
C GLN A 364 13.31 1.24 13.35
N PRO A 365 12.78 -0.02 13.25
CA PRO A 365 11.48 -0.36 13.78
C PRO A 365 11.38 -0.12 15.29
N ILE A 366 10.27 0.43 15.74
CA ILE A 366 9.99 0.67 17.15
C ILE A 366 9.22 -0.52 17.71
N HIS A 367 9.68 -1.07 18.84
CA HIS A 367 9.01 -2.17 19.51
C HIS A 367 7.65 -1.73 20.05
N VAL A 368 6.58 -2.44 19.68
CA VAL A 368 5.19 -2.14 20.06
C VAL A 368 4.76 -2.93 21.30
N GLY A 369 5.30 -4.13 21.49
CA GLY A 369 4.86 -5.04 22.54
C GLY A 369 3.70 -5.94 22.10
N LYS A 370 2.80 -6.29 23.01
CA LYS A 370 1.64 -7.15 22.72
C LYS A 370 0.46 -6.33 22.23
N MET A 371 -0.15 -6.74 21.12
CA MET A 371 -1.46 -6.26 20.72
C MET A 371 -2.57 -6.90 21.59
N PRO A 372 -3.70 -6.21 21.82
CA PRO A 372 -4.90 -6.79 22.41
C PRO A 372 -5.35 -8.07 21.67
N GLU A 373 -5.78 -9.08 22.41
CA GLU A 373 -6.00 -10.45 21.91
C GLU A 373 -7.00 -10.52 20.75
N ASN A 374 -8.10 -9.78 20.85
CA ASN A 374 -9.16 -9.78 19.83
C ASN A 374 -8.67 -9.27 18.47
N ILE A 375 -7.96 -8.14 18.42
CA ILE A 375 -7.40 -7.60 17.17
C ILE A 375 -6.14 -8.34 16.74
N ALA A 376 -5.33 -8.86 17.68
CA ALA A 376 -4.19 -9.71 17.36
C ALA A 376 -4.62 -10.99 16.64
N THR A 377 -5.73 -11.63 17.05
CA THR A 377 -6.28 -12.82 16.40
C THR A 377 -6.64 -12.55 14.93
N LEU A 378 -7.30 -11.41 14.67
CA LEU A 378 -7.68 -11.01 13.31
C LEU A 378 -6.45 -10.71 12.46
N THR A 379 -5.51 -9.96 13.02
CA THR A 379 -4.28 -9.55 12.34
C THR A 379 -3.33 -10.74 12.08
N ASP A 380 -3.19 -11.68 13.02
CA ASP A 380 -2.35 -12.86 12.86
C ASP A 380 -2.92 -13.85 11.82
N LEU A 381 -4.25 -14.00 11.74
CA LEU A 381 -4.88 -14.76 10.65
C LEU A 381 -4.50 -14.17 9.29
N THR A 382 -4.62 -12.85 9.14
CA THR A 382 -4.23 -12.14 7.93
C THR A 382 -2.75 -12.38 7.59
N ALA A 383 -1.86 -12.20 8.56
CA ALA A 383 -0.42 -12.42 8.38
C ALA A 383 -0.10 -13.85 7.92
N ARG A 384 -0.79 -14.87 8.46
CA ARG A 384 -0.61 -16.27 8.08
C ARG A 384 -1.04 -16.57 6.65
N ILE A 385 -2.15 -15.98 6.21
CA ILE A 385 -2.64 -16.11 4.84
C ILE A 385 -1.63 -15.51 3.86
N GLU A 386 -1.16 -14.31 4.14
CA GLU A 386 -0.16 -13.63 3.33
C GLU A 386 1.17 -14.39 3.30
N GLU A 387 1.56 -14.97 4.43
CA GLU A 387 2.76 -15.81 4.50
C GLU A 387 2.66 -17.10 3.66
N MET A 388 1.48 -17.73 3.57
CA MET A 388 1.26 -18.86 2.66
C MET A 388 1.49 -18.46 1.22
N ALA A 389 0.98 -17.30 0.78
CA ALA A 389 1.22 -16.78 -0.56
C ALA A 389 2.70 -16.47 -0.82
N VAL A 390 3.39 -15.85 0.15
CA VAL A 390 4.83 -15.59 0.07
C VAL A 390 5.63 -16.89 -0.03
N ASN A 391 5.31 -17.88 0.78
CA ASN A 391 5.97 -19.18 0.76
C ASN A 391 5.70 -19.96 -0.54
N ALA A 392 4.50 -19.79 -1.15
CA ALA A 392 4.21 -20.36 -2.47
C ALA A 392 5.24 -19.90 -3.53
N VAL A 393 5.60 -18.62 -3.54
CA VAL A 393 6.61 -18.08 -4.46
C VAL A 393 8.02 -18.55 -4.11
N ILE A 394 8.40 -18.53 -2.82
CA ILE A 394 9.75 -18.92 -2.37
C ILE A 394 10.02 -20.40 -2.65
N GLU A 395 9.03 -21.26 -2.43
CA GLU A 395 9.18 -22.72 -2.55
C GLU A 395 8.78 -23.25 -3.94
N GLY A 396 8.11 -22.41 -4.76
CA GLY A 396 7.56 -22.85 -6.05
C GLY A 396 6.41 -23.85 -5.90
N ASP A 397 5.65 -23.76 -4.79
CA ASP A 397 4.58 -24.67 -4.43
C ASP A 397 3.20 -24.03 -4.61
N VAL A 398 2.53 -24.39 -5.71
CA VAL A 398 1.21 -23.84 -6.06
C VAL A 398 0.11 -24.26 -5.08
N SER A 399 0.27 -25.37 -4.33
CA SER A 399 -0.72 -25.81 -3.34
C SER A 399 -0.91 -24.78 -2.21
N LYS A 400 0.14 -24.02 -1.89
CA LYS A 400 0.08 -22.94 -0.90
C LYS A 400 -0.77 -21.74 -1.36
N VAL A 401 -0.89 -21.54 -2.68
CA VAL A 401 -1.82 -20.53 -3.24
C VAL A 401 -3.26 -20.92 -2.93
N LEU A 402 -3.60 -22.20 -3.15
CA LEU A 402 -4.91 -22.71 -2.77
C LEU A 402 -5.15 -22.61 -1.25
N GLN A 403 -4.15 -22.98 -0.44
CA GLN A 403 -4.25 -22.87 1.02
C GLN A 403 -4.52 -21.42 1.47
N ALA A 404 -3.83 -20.44 0.91
CA ALA A 404 -4.08 -19.02 1.19
C ALA A 404 -5.54 -18.65 0.88
N ASN A 405 -6.05 -19.04 -0.27
CA ASN A 405 -7.43 -18.74 -0.68
C ASN A 405 -8.49 -19.51 0.14
N LEU A 406 -8.18 -20.73 0.64
CA LEU A 406 -9.06 -21.49 1.54
C LEU A 406 -9.25 -20.81 2.90
N PHE A 407 -8.24 -20.08 3.37
CA PHE A 407 -8.31 -19.32 4.63
C PHE A 407 -8.76 -17.87 4.45
N ASP A 408 -8.92 -17.39 3.20
CA ASP A 408 -9.47 -16.04 2.98
C ASP A 408 -10.87 -15.91 3.60
N PRO A 409 -11.07 -14.95 4.52
CA PRO A 409 -12.31 -14.91 5.32
C PRO A 409 -13.57 -14.71 4.49
N LEU A 410 -13.54 -13.91 3.42
CA LEU A 410 -14.70 -13.69 2.57
C LEU A 410 -14.98 -14.92 1.69
N SER A 411 -13.96 -15.47 1.05
CA SER A 411 -14.12 -16.67 0.21
C SER A 411 -14.65 -17.85 1.04
N ALA A 412 -14.10 -18.08 2.24
CA ALA A 412 -14.57 -19.15 3.14
C ALA A 412 -16.00 -18.92 3.68
N ALA A 413 -16.47 -17.66 3.76
CA ALA A 413 -17.83 -17.35 4.18
C ALA A 413 -18.88 -17.56 3.07
N VAL A 414 -18.44 -17.64 1.80
CA VAL A 414 -19.33 -17.68 0.62
C VAL A 414 -19.27 -19.04 -0.08
N LEU A 415 -18.10 -19.67 -0.17
CA LEU A 415 -17.82 -20.81 -1.03
C LEU A 415 -17.46 -22.07 -0.24
N SER A 416 -17.72 -23.23 -0.83
CA SER A 416 -17.16 -24.50 -0.41
C SER A 416 -15.68 -24.63 -0.78
N MET A 417 -14.95 -25.56 -0.15
CA MET A 417 -13.54 -25.80 -0.50
C MET A 417 -13.34 -26.19 -1.96
N ALA A 418 -14.28 -26.93 -2.56
CA ALA A 418 -14.23 -27.32 -3.96
C ALA A 418 -14.38 -26.09 -4.88
N GLU A 419 -15.33 -25.22 -4.60
CA GLU A 419 -15.53 -23.98 -5.37
C GLU A 419 -14.34 -23.03 -5.24
N ILE A 420 -13.72 -22.91 -4.05
CA ILE A 420 -12.48 -22.14 -3.87
C ILE A 420 -11.34 -22.72 -4.70
N LYS A 421 -11.23 -24.06 -4.78
CA LYS A 421 -10.24 -24.72 -5.64
C LYS A 421 -10.48 -24.40 -7.11
N ASP A 422 -11.72 -24.53 -7.60
CA ASP A 422 -12.08 -24.25 -8.99
C ASP A 422 -11.80 -22.78 -9.35
N MET A 423 -12.20 -21.83 -8.49
CA MET A 423 -11.90 -20.41 -8.62
C MET A 423 -10.40 -20.15 -8.69
N THR A 424 -9.64 -20.72 -7.76
CA THR A 424 -8.18 -20.55 -7.71
C THR A 424 -7.52 -21.09 -8.97
N GLN A 425 -7.94 -22.27 -9.44
CA GLN A 425 -7.43 -22.89 -10.66
C GLN A 425 -7.73 -22.02 -11.90
N GLU A 426 -8.93 -21.45 -12.02
CA GLU A 426 -9.27 -20.53 -13.10
C GLU A 426 -8.39 -19.27 -13.08
N MET A 427 -8.17 -18.68 -11.89
CA MET A 427 -7.32 -17.51 -11.71
C MET A 427 -5.86 -17.79 -12.07
N LEU A 428 -5.31 -18.95 -11.66
CA LEU A 428 -3.95 -19.37 -12.01
C LEU A 428 -3.77 -19.47 -13.53
N ARG A 429 -4.72 -20.10 -14.24
CA ARG A 429 -4.69 -20.22 -15.71
C ARG A 429 -4.71 -18.86 -16.40
N LYS A 430 -5.50 -17.90 -15.89
CA LYS A 430 -5.55 -16.54 -16.45
C LYS A 430 -4.28 -15.72 -16.20
N ASN A 431 -3.51 -16.09 -15.18
CA ASN A 431 -2.23 -15.46 -14.87
C ASN A 431 -1.01 -16.26 -15.36
N GLU A 432 -1.18 -17.36 -16.12
CA GLU A 432 -0.13 -18.30 -16.55
C GLU A 432 1.10 -17.61 -17.14
N ALA A 433 0.91 -16.57 -17.97
CA ALA A 433 2.00 -15.82 -18.61
C ALA A 433 2.99 -15.19 -17.59
N PHE A 434 2.61 -15.00 -16.34
CA PHE A 434 3.42 -14.40 -15.29
C PHE A 434 3.94 -15.42 -14.27
N LEU A 435 3.49 -16.68 -14.35
CA LEU A 435 3.69 -17.69 -13.31
C LEU A 435 4.66 -18.80 -13.72
N GLY A 436 5.48 -18.58 -14.74
CA GLY A 436 6.42 -19.57 -15.32
C GLY A 436 7.51 -20.08 -14.34
N TYR A 437 7.58 -19.53 -13.12
CA TYR A 437 8.48 -20.00 -12.07
C TYR A 437 7.91 -21.17 -11.24
N PHE A 438 6.61 -21.44 -11.33
CA PHE A 438 6.02 -22.68 -10.85
C PHE A 438 6.25 -23.83 -11.81
N LYS A 439 6.54 -25.03 -11.31
CA LYS A 439 6.72 -26.22 -12.17
C LYS A 439 5.41 -26.70 -12.79
N SER A 440 4.30 -26.48 -12.11
CA SER A 440 2.94 -26.78 -12.56
C SER A 440 1.99 -25.76 -11.92
N LEU A 441 0.93 -25.42 -12.62
CA LEU A 441 -0.19 -24.62 -12.11
C LEU A 441 -1.44 -25.45 -11.82
N GLU A 442 -1.34 -26.79 -11.91
CA GLU A 442 -2.47 -27.68 -11.58
C GLU A 442 -2.54 -27.92 -10.07
N LEU A 443 -3.76 -27.78 -9.50
CA LEU A 443 -4.10 -27.93 -8.08
C LEU A 443 -4.66 -29.31 -7.75
#